data_212e1417e601b62cd38b2ccacab693dd
#
_entry.id   212e1417e601b62cd38b2ccacab693dd
#
_cell.length_a   1.000
_cell.length_b   1.000
_cell.length_c   1.000
_cell.angle_alpha   90.00
_cell.angle_beta   90.00
_cell.angle_gamma   90.00
#
_symmetry.space_group_name_H-M   'P 1'
#
loop_
_entity.id
_entity.type
_entity.pdbx_description
1 polymer ?
#
loop_
_entity_poly.entity_id
_entity_poly.type
_entity_poly.pdbx_seq_one_letter_code
_entity_poly.pdbx_strand_id
1 'polypeptide(L)'
;TLEGLTIVVSGAMPGYTREGAKEAIVARGGKASGSVSKKTSLVIAGPGAGSKAAKAEALGVPVVDEKYFERVLKQGLAALDD
;
A
#
# COMPACT_ATOMS: atom_id res chain seq x y z
N THR A 1 -6.94 -6.95 10.20
CA THR A 1 -7.09 -7.09 8.74
C THR A 1 -5.74 -7.06 8.03
N LEU A 2 -4.84 -6.20 8.50
CA LEU A 2 -3.53 -6.04 7.86
C LEU A 2 -2.37 -6.57 8.70
N GLU A 3 -2.64 -7.33 9.72
CA GLU A 3 -1.61 -7.86 10.60
C GLU A 3 -0.55 -8.64 9.83
N GLY A 4 0.70 -8.35 10.14
CA GLY A 4 1.83 -9.02 9.50
C GLY A 4 2.17 -8.51 8.11
N LEU A 5 1.41 -7.55 7.59
CA LEU A 5 1.64 -6.99 6.26
C LEU A 5 2.43 -5.69 6.34
N THR A 6 3.38 -5.54 5.43
CA THR A 6 4.11 -4.27 5.24
C THR A 6 3.59 -3.64 3.96
N ILE A 7 3.01 -2.45 4.07
CA ILE A 7 2.41 -1.77 2.94
C ILE A 7 3.11 -0.45 2.70
N VAL A 8 3.48 -0.20 1.45
CA VAL A 8 4.04 1.08 1.03
C VAL A 8 2.94 1.87 0.32
N VAL A 9 2.68 3.07 0.80
CA VAL A 9 1.75 3.99 0.15
C VAL A 9 2.58 5.05 -0.57
N SER A 10 2.40 5.18 -1.87
CA SER A 10 3.13 6.11 -2.69
C SER A 10 2.17 6.98 -3.48
N GLY A 11 2.42 8.28 -3.51
CA GLY A 11 1.54 9.23 -4.18
C GLY A 11 0.35 9.60 -3.32
N ALA A 12 -0.63 10.30 -3.92
CA ALA A 12 -1.79 10.78 -3.20
C ALA A 12 -2.87 9.70 -3.09
N MET A 13 -3.54 9.65 -1.92
CA MET A 13 -4.66 8.73 -1.70
C MET A 13 -5.94 9.55 -1.57
N PRO A 14 -7.03 9.17 -2.26
CA PRO A 14 -8.30 9.90 -2.16
C PRO A 14 -8.84 9.90 -0.73
N GLY A 15 -9.16 11.10 -0.25
CA GLY A 15 -9.74 11.25 1.09
C GLY A 15 -8.76 11.11 2.24
N TYR A 16 -7.47 10.96 1.96
CA TYR A 16 -6.44 10.80 2.98
C TYR A 16 -5.27 11.72 2.74
N THR A 17 -4.71 12.25 3.82
CA THR A 17 -3.39 12.86 3.77
C THR A 17 -2.36 11.74 3.75
N ARG A 18 -1.10 12.09 3.47
CA ARG A 18 -0.02 11.10 3.46
C ARG A 18 0.10 10.40 4.81
N GLU A 19 0.04 11.16 5.89
CA GLU A 19 0.09 10.60 7.24
C GLU A 19 -1.18 9.85 7.61
N GLY A 20 -2.35 10.37 7.21
CA GLY A 20 -3.61 9.70 7.46
C GLY A 20 -3.70 8.32 6.81
N ALA A 21 -3.14 8.18 5.60
CA ALA A 21 -3.08 6.89 4.94
C ALA A 21 -2.23 5.89 5.73
N LYS A 22 -1.09 6.33 6.23
CA LYS A 22 -0.22 5.47 7.06
C LYS A 22 -0.91 5.08 8.35
N GLU A 23 -1.57 6.03 9.01
CA GLU A 23 -2.29 5.75 10.24
C GLU A 23 -3.43 4.74 10.03
N ALA A 24 -4.11 4.82 8.90
CA ALA A 24 -5.17 3.88 8.57
C ALA A 24 -4.64 2.45 8.47
N ILE A 25 -3.44 2.28 7.90
CA ILE A 25 -2.79 0.99 7.80
C ILE A 25 -2.40 0.45 9.18
N VAL A 26 -1.78 1.30 9.99
CA VAL A 26 -1.35 0.93 11.34
C VAL A 26 -2.54 0.60 12.24
N ALA A 27 -3.63 1.35 12.10
CA ALA A 27 -4.85 1.10 12.88
C ALA A 27 -5.43 -0.29 12.64
N ARG A 28 -5.10 -0.91 11.51
CA ARG A 28 -5.57 -2.24 11.16
C ARG A 28 -4.52 -3.33 11.40
N GLY A 29 -3.48 -3.00 12.14
CA GLY A 29 -2.43 -3.94 12.48
C GLY A 29 -1.31 -4.07 11.46
N GLY A 30 -1.38 -3.31 10.37
CA GLY A 30 -0.35 -3.32 9.35
C GLY A 30 0.83 -2.44 9.69
N LYS A 31 1.87 -2.53 8.86
CA LYS A 31 3.04 -1.68 8.98
C LYS A 31 3.14 -0.80 7.74
N ALA A 32 3.18 0.51 7.96
CA ALA A 32 3.36 1.45 6.87
C ALA A 32 4.85 1.74 6.70
N SER A 33 5.35 1.57 5.48
CA SER A 33 6.75 1.81 5.17
C SER A 33 6.89 2.90 4.12
N GLY A 34 7.98 3.65 4.18
CA GLY A 34 8.27 4.69 3.19
C GLY A 34 9.14 4.19 2.04
N SER A 35 9.60 2.96 2.06
CA SER A 35 10.45 2.43 1.01
C SER A 35 10.09 1.00 0.67
N VAL A 36 10.27 0.66 -0.61
CA VAL A 36 9.96 -0.68 -1.12
C VAL A 36 11.16 -1.59 -0.91
N SER A 37 10.90 -2.81 -0.44
CA SER A 37 11.92 -3.83 -0.25
C SER A 37 11.33 -5.20 -0.54
N LYS A 38 12.17 -6.23 -0.49
CA LYS A 38 11.72 -7.61 -0.68
C LYS A 38 10.71 -8.04 0.39
N LYS A 39 10.71 -7.38 1.53
CA LYS A 39 9.79 -7.67 2.64
C LYS A 39 8.48 -6.91 2.53
N THR A 40 8.36 -6.00 1.58
CA THR A 40 7.12 -5.28 1.34
C THR A 40 6.05 -6.24 0.83
N SER A 41 4.88 -6.21 1.44
CA SER A 41 3.76 -7.09 1.06
C SER A 41 2.96 -6.54 -0.11
N LEU A 42 2.83 -5.21 -0.17
CA LEU A 42 1.99 -4.54 -1.16
C LEU A 42 2.43 -3.09 -1.32
N VAL A 43 2.37 -2.59 -2.54
CA VAL A 43 2.56 -1.16 -2.82
C VAL A 43 1.26 -0.59 -3.38
N ILE A 44 0.78 0.48 -2.79
CA ILE A 44 -0.38 1.21 -3.28
C ILE A 44 0.15 2.49 -3.92
N ALA A 45 0.05 2.54 -5.25
CA ALA A 45 0.63 3.62 -6.05
C ALA A 45 -0.46 4.56 -6.55
N GLY A 46 -0.52 5.75 -5.98
CA GLY A 46 -1.42 6.80 -6.45
C GLY A 46 -0.76 7.72 -7.47
N PRO A 47 -1.44 8.79 -7.87
CA PRO A 47 -0.85 9.78 -8.77
C PRO A 47 0.45 10.33 -8.20
N GLY A 48 1.49 10.35 -9.01
CA GLY A 48 2.81 10.83 -8.57
C GLY A 48 3.67 9.80 -7.86
N ALA A 49 3.28 8.51 -7.88
CA ALA A 49 4.03 7.45 -7.23
C ALA A 49 5.43 7.25 -7.82
N GLY A 50 5.58 7.44 -9.11
CA GLY A 50 6.88 7.41 -9.75
C GLY A 50 7.63 6.10 -9.63
N SER A 51 8.90 6.18 -9.21
CA SER A 51 9.83 5.06 -9.20
C SER A 51 9.51 3.96 -8.18
N LYS A 52 8.70 4.24 -7.18
CA LYS A 52 8.38 3.21 -6.17
C LYS A 52 7.58 2.06 -6.75
N ALA A 53 6.64 2.35 -7.66
CA ALA A 53 5.90 1.30 -8.35
C ALA A 53 6.82 0.45 -9.21
N ALA A 54 7.73 1.07 -9.95
CA ALA A 54 8.69 0.34 -10.78
C ALA A 54 9.61 -0.54 -9.93
N LYS A 55 10.06 -0.03 -8.79
CA LYS A 55 10.90 -0.81 -7.88
C LYS A 55 10.17 -2.01 -7.32
N ALA A 56 8.89 -1.84 -6.97
CA ALA A 56 8.08 -2.94 -6.48
C ALA A 56 7.93 -4.04 -7.53
N GLU A 57 7.68 -3.66 -8.77
CA GLU A 57 7.58 -4.63 -9.87
C GLU A 57 8.88 -5.39 -10.05
N ALA A 58 10.01 -4.70 -9.96
CA ALA A 58 11.32 -5.33 -10.09
C ALA A 58 11.59 -6.34 -8.97
N LEU A 59 11.01 -6.14 -7.79
CA LEU A 59 11.17 -7.03 -6.64
C LEU A 59 10.08 -8.11 -6.57
N GLY A 60 9.14 -8.09 -7.49
CA GLY A 60 8.04 -9.05 -7.48
C GLY A 60 6.95 -8.72 -6.46
N VAL A 61 6.90 -7.49 -5.98
CA VAL A 61 5.89 -7.05 -5.02
C VAL A 61 4.64 -6.59 -5.78
N PRO A 62 3.43 -7.01 -5.35
CA PRO A 62 2.20 -6.55 -5.98
C PRO A 62 2.05 -5.03 -5.88
N VAL A 63 1.59 -4.41 -6.97
CA VAL A 63 1.33 -2.99 -7.03
C VAL A 63 -0.12 -2.77 -7.45
N VAL A 64 -0.82 -1.94 -6.70
CA VAL A 64 -2.20 -1.55 -7.03
C VAL A 64 -2.31 -0.04 -7.02
N ASP A 65 -3.38 0.48 -7.61
CA ASP A 65 -3.58 1.93 -7.63
C ASP A 65 -4.32 2.41 -6.38
N GLU A 66 -4.54 3.72 -6.31
CA GLU A 66 -5.18 4.36 -5.15
C GLU A 66 -6.62 3.90 -4.93
N LYS A 67 -7.26 3.37 -5.96
CA LYS A 67 -8.64 2.88 -5.84
C LYS A 67 -8.73 1.64 -4.96
N TYR A 68 -7.66 0.89 -4.86
CA TYR A 68 -7.63 -0.31 -4.00
C TYR A 68 -7.33 0.00 -2.55
N PHE A 69 -6.95 1.23 -2.23
CA PHE A 69 -6.56 1.59 -0.88
C PHE A 69 -7.64 1.24 0.14
N GLU A 70 -8.87 1.69 -0.09
CA GLU A 70 -9.97 1.39 0.83
C GLU A 70 -10.30 -0.10 0.87
N ARG A 71 -10.24 -0.78 -0.26
CA ARG A 71 -10.48 -2.22 -0.32
C ARG A 71 -9.45 -2.99 0.51
N VAL A 72 -8.19 -2.60 0.39
CA VAL A 72 -7.12 -3.22 1.16
C VAL A 72 -7.32 -2.98 2.65
N LEU A 73 -7.76 -1.79 3.04
CA LEU A 73 -8.06 -1.50 4.44
C LEU A 73 -9.17 -2.39 5.01
N LYS A 74 -10.12 -2.78 4.18
CA LYS A 74 -11.25 -3.61 4.60
C LYS A 74 -10.97 -5.11 4.49
N GLN A 75 -10.27 -5.53 3.46
CA GLN A 75 -10.12 -6.93 3.07
C GLN A 75 -8.69 -7.45 3.13
N GLY A 76 -7.73 -6.56 3.38
CA GLY A 76 -6.33 -6.94 3.33
C GLY A 76 -5.94 -7.38 1.92
N LEU A 77 -5.06 -8.38 1.81
CA LEU A 77 -4.61 -8.86 0.50
C LEU A 77 -5.71 -9.55 -0.29
N ALA A 78 -6.82 -9.91 0.33
CA ALA A 78 -7.95 -10.51 -0.39
C ALA A 78 -8.53 -9.57 -1.44
N ALA A 79 -8.35 -8.26 -1.27
CA ALA A 79 -8.79 -7.27 -2.27
C ALA A 79 -8.12 -7.47 -3.62
N LEU A 80 -6.94 -8.10 -3.65
CA LEU A 80 -6.19 -8.32 -4.88
C LEU A 80 -6.74 -9.47 -5.72
N ASP A 81 -7.57 -10.31 -5.13
CA ASP A 81 -8.14 -11.46 -5.80
C ASP A 81 -9.44 -11.15 -6.55
N ASP A 82 -9.93 -9.95 -6.41
CA ASP A 82 -11.17 -9.53 -7.07
C ASP A 82 -10.97 -9.08 -8.52
#